data_8fbf556b4ba1f1a91ab3f00b58e24ca1
#
_entry.id   8fbf556b4ba1f1a91ab3f00b58e24ca1
#
_cell.length_a   1.000
_cell.length_b   1.000
_cell.length_c   1.000
_cell.angle_alpha   90.00
_cell.angle_beta   90.00
_cell.angle_gamma   90.00
#
_symmetry.space_group_name_H-M   'P 1'
#
loop_
_entity.id
_entity.type
_entity.pdbx_description
1 polymer ?
#
loop_
_entity_poly.entity_id
_entity_poly.type
_entity_poly.pdbx_seq_one_letter_code
_entity_poly.pdbx_strand_id
1 'polypeptide(L)'
;MADTIKPRLEQCGADCRNVAFINEEVYGDLTLDDERIRQAMMEFRPKLVVIDPIQAYLGNDSDLQIAGRARRLMRRLGMWASVYDCAIVLIGHLNKKEGSKGLYRSLGSIDVVAAARSVLQVERDAEDSDIRIVRQIKNSLAPSDGEIRFSITAEAGFQWLECRAAKHPAQKAEPIQFESKTEKAAYLIKPLLERGDMRSKEVYIRLSDEGIGQRTAEVAKKELG
;
A
#
# COMPACT_ATOMS: atom_id res chain seq x y z
N MET A 1 -17.22 3.04 -17.49
CA MET A 1 -15.95 3.75 -17.24
C MET A 1 -15.79 5.00 -18.10
N ALA A 2 -16.00 4.96 -19.38
CA ALA A 2 -15.85 6.13 -20.26
C ALA A 2 -16.68 7.34 -19.79
N ASP A 3 -17.91 7.11 -19.34
CA ASP A 3 -18.85 8.18 -18.95
C ASP A 3 -18.56 8.87 -17.62
N THR A 4 -17.66 8.32 -16.82
CA THR A 4 -17.36 8.86 -15.48
C THR A 4 -15.93 9.37 -15.38
N ILE A 5 -14.94 8.60 -15.84
CA ILE A 5 -13.53 8.91 -15.67
C ILE A 5 -13.04 9.91 -16.70
N LYS A 6 -13.41 9.71 -17.97
CA LYS A 6 -12.98 10.60 -19.05
C LYS A 6 -13.36 12.07 -18.82
N PRO A 7 -14.64 12.43 -18.50
CA PRO A 7 -14.98 13.82 -18.21
C PRO A 7 -14.19 14.44 -17.06
N ARG A 8 -13.88 13.66 -16.02
CA ARG A 8 -13.08 14.14 -14.89
C ARG A 8 -11.63 14.40 -15.28
N LEU A 9 -11.05 13.55 -16.11
CA LEU A 9 -9.70 13.75 -16.63
C LEU A 9 -9.63 15.01 -17.51
N GLU A 10 -10.64 15.21 -18.36
CA GLU A 10 -10.73 16.39 -19.23
C GLU A 10 -10.89 17.68 -18.40
N GLN A 11 -11.70 17.66 -17.34
CA GLN A 11 -11.84 18.78 -16.40
C GLN A 11 -10.51 19.11 -15.67
N CYS A 12 -9.67 18.10 -15.45
CA CYS A 12 -8.34 18.29 -14.88
C CYS A 12 -7.28 18.69 -15.94
N GLY A 13 -7.66 18.91 -17.19
CA GLY A 13 -6.76 19.28 -18.27
C GLY A 13 -5.88 18.14 -18.80
N ALA A 14 -6.26 16.89 -18.54
CA ALA A 14 -5.51 15.73 -19.01
C ALA A 14 -5.68 15.53 -20.53
N ASP A 15 -4.59 15.18 -21.20
CA ASP A 15 -4.65 14.70 -22.59
C ASP A 15 -5.05 13.23 -22.62
N CYS A 16 -6.35 12.98 -22.84
CA CYS A 16 -6.92 11.64 -22.84
C CYS A 16 -6.35 10.71 -23.95
N ARG A 17 -5.60 11.23 -24.93
CA ARG A 17 -4.88 10.39 -25.90
C ARG A 17 -3.74 9.61 -25.26
N ASN A 18 -3.24 10.07 -24.12
CA ASN A 18 -2.21 9.41 -23.32
C ASN A 18 -2.77 8.53 -22.20
N VAL A 19 -4.07 8.26 -22.20
CA VAL A 19 -4.75 7.43 -21.19
C VAL A 19 -5.32 6.20 -21.84
N ALA A 20 -4.98 5.03 -21.32
CA ALA A 20 -5.52 3.75 -21.74
C ALA A 20 -6.18 3.02 -20.56
N PHE A 21 -7.16 2.18 -20.84
CA PHE A 21 -7.86 1.36 -19.87
C PHE A 21 -7.83 -0.10 -20.32
N ILE A 22 -7.65 -1.02 -19.37
CA ILE A 22 -7.95 -2.42 -19.59
C ILE A 22 -9.45 -2.59 -19.39
N ASN A 23 -10.18 -2.94 -20.46
CA ASN A 23 -11.64 -3.05 -20.41
C ASN A 23 -12.06 -4.45 -19.96
N GLU A 24 -12.52 -4.58 -18.71
CA GLU A 24 -12.99 -5.82 -18.11
C GLU A 24 -14.30 -6.33 -18.75
N GLU A 25 -15.15 -5.44 -19.27
CA GLU A 25 -16.38 -5.83 -19.98
C GLU A 25 -16.08 -6.67 -21.21
N VAL A 26 -14.91 -6.43 -21.85
CA VAL A 26 -14.48 -7.17 -23.04
C VAL A 26 -13.67 -8.40 -22.68
N TYR A 27 -12.85 -8.32 -21.65
CA TYR A 27 -11.84 -9.33 -21.36
C TYR A 27 -12.13 -10.16 -20.09
N GLY A 28 -13.23 -9.87 -19.39
CA GLY A 28 -13.60 -10.54 -18.12
C GLY A 28 -12.76 -10.09 -16.93
N ASP A 29 -13.04 -10.72 -15.78
CA ASP A 29 -12.41 -10.36 -14.49
C ASP A 29 -10.89 -10.33 -14.59
N LEU A 30 -10.30 -9.28 -14.02
CA LEU A 30 -8.86 -9.05 -13.97
C LEU A 30 -8.34 -9.28 -12.55
N THR A 31 -7.20 -9.90 -12.41
CA THR A 31 -6.50 -10.03 -11.14
C THR A 31 -5.10 -9.41 -11.22
N LEU A 32 -4.48 -9.09 -10.08
CA LEU A 32 -3.15 -8.43 -10.05
C LEU A 32 -2.02 -9.28 -10.63
N ASP A 33 -2.22 -10.58 -10.79
CA ASP A 33 -1.26 -11.50 -11.41
C ASP A 33 -1.60 -11.83 -12.88
N ASP A 34 -2.59 -11.17 -13.44
CA ASP A 34 -3.00 -11.36 -14.82
C ASP A 34 -1.95 -10.85 -15.80
N GLU A 35 -1.62 -11.67 -16.78
CA GLU A 35 -0.64 -11.36 -17.80
C GLU A 35 -1.07 -10.21 -18.73
N ARG A 36 -2.37 -9.94 -18.83
CA ARG A 36 -2.93 -8.81 -19.58
C ARG A 36 -2.43 -7.46 -19.08
N ILE A 37 -2.17 -7.34 -17.76
CA ILE A 37 -1.57 -6.13 -17.19
C ILE A 37 -0.17 -5.94 -17.77
N ARG A 38 0.63 -6.99 -17.78
CA ARG A 38 2.00 -6.95 -18.33
C ARG A 38 2.00 -6.65 -19.83
N GLN A 39 1.09 -7.27 -20.58
CA GLN A 39 0.96 -7.01 -22.02
C GLN A 39 0.59 -5.53 -22.29
N ALA A 40 -0.39 -4.99 -21.56
CA ALA A 40 -0.75 -3.58 -21.67
C ALA A 40 0.42 -2.64 -21.35
N MET A 41 1.22 -2.97 -20.32
CA MET A 41 2.42 -2.19 -19.97
C MET A 41 3.48 -2.26 -21.08
N MET A 42 3.64 -3.39 -21.73
CA MET A 42 4.58 -3.58 -22.82
C MET A 42 4.16 -2.81 -24.09
N GLU A 43 2.88 -2.84 -24.41
CA GLU A 43 2.33 -2.20 -25.62
C GLU A 43 2.22 -0.68 -25.46
N PHE A 44 1.62 -0.23 -24.36
CA PHE A 44 1.35 1.19 -24.13
C PHE A 44 2.56 1.95 -23.56
N ARG A 45 3.49 1.25 -22.91
CA ARG A 45 4.68 1.85 -22.22
C ARG A 45 4.30 3.01 -21.30
N PRO A 46 3.38 2.80 -20.35
CA PRO A 46 2.92 3.86 -19.49
C PRO A 46 4.04 4.35 -18.57
N LYS A 47 3.99 5.62 -18.18
CA LYS A 47 4.82 6.15 -17.07
C LYS A 47 4.11 6.04 -15.73
N LEU A 48 2.80 5.84 -15.73
CA LEU A 48 1.97 5.63 -14.54
C LEU A 48 0.92 4.56 -14.83
N VAL A 49 0.82 3.60 -13.92
CA VAL A 49 -0.27 2.61 -13.88
C VAL A 49 -1.06 2.87 -12.60
N VAL A 50 -2.38 3.00 -12.71
CA VAL A 50 -3.28 3.18 -11.57
C VAL A 50 -4.21 1.97 -11.47
N ILE A 51 -4.29 1.37 -10.29
CA ILE A 51 -5.17 0.25 -9.97
C ILE A 51 -6.17 0.73 -8.91
N ASP A 52 -7.45 0.87 -9.29
CA ASP A 52 -8.51 1.47 -8.47
C ASP A 52 -9.83 0.68 -8.56
N PRO A 53 -10.29 0.09 -7.47
CA PRO A 53 -9.58 -0.14 -6.22
C PRO A 53 -8.77 -1.44 -6.24
N ILE A 54 -7.65 -1.49 -5.49
CA ILE A 54 -6.85 -2.73 -5.39
C ILE A 54 -7.67 -3.93 -4.93
N GLN A 55 -8.68 -3.73 -4.08
CA GLN A 55 -9.53 -4.79 -3.55
C GLN A 55 -10.26 -5.58 -4.65
N ALA A 56 -10.64 -4.93 -5.74
CA ALA A 56 -11.32 -5.59 -6.86
C ALA A 56 -10.43 -6.63 -7.57
N TYR A 57 -9.11 -6.47 -7.48
CA TYR A 57 -8.13 -7.26 -8.24
C TYR A 57 -7.35 -8.26 -7.39
N LEU A 58 -7.67 -8.40 -6.11
CA LEU A 58 -6.97 -9.31 -5.23
C LEU A 58 -7.46 -10.77 -5.33
N GLY A 59 -8.58 -11.03 -6.00
CA GLY A 59 -9.23 -12.33 -6.07
C GLY A 59 -10.08 -12.62 -4.81
N ASN A 60 -10.54 -13.85 -4.65
CA ASN A 60 -11.43 -14.22 -3.55
C ASN A 60 -10.76 -14.03 -2.16
N ASP A 61 -11.50 -13.46 -1.20
CA ASP A 61 -11.04 -13.07 0.14
C ASP A 61 -10.31 -14.18 0.93
N SER A 62 -10.64 -15.44 0.68
CA SER A 62 -9.98 -16.57 1.32
C SER A 62 -8.49 -16.70 1.00
N ASP A 63 -8.07 -16.18 -0.14
CA ASP A 63 -6.69 -16.32 -0.62
C ASP A 63 -5.73 -15.24 -0.09
N LEU A 64 -6.26 -14.09 0.37
CA LEU A 64 -5.44 -13.02 0.92
C LEU A 64 -4.97 -13.29 2.35
N GLN A 65 -5.67 -14.15 3.08
CA GLN A 65 -5.28 -14.60 4.42
C GLN A 65 -4.04 -15.51 4.37
N ILE A 66 -3.67 -16.01 3.21
CA ILE A 66 -2.39 -16.69 3.03
C ILE A 66 -1.30 -15.62 3.01
N ALA A 67 -0.71 -15.37 4.18
CA ALA A 67 0.48 -14.55 4.31
C ALA A 67 1.51 -14.99 3.26
N GLY A 68 1.83 -14.11 2.33
CA GLY A 68 2.74 -14.44 1.22
C GLY A 68 2.14 -14.25 -0.18
N ARG A 69 0.81 -14.38 -0.40
CA ARG A 69 0.23 -14.07 -1.72
C ARG A 69 0.30 -12.57 -2.01
N ALA A 70 -0.16 -11.73 -1.08
CA ALA A 70 -0.06 -10.28 -1.23
C ALA A 70 1.40 -9.84 -1.46
N ARG A 71 2.35 -10.42 -0.72
CA ARG A 71 3.78 -10.14 -0.89
C ARG A 71 4.30 -10.57 -2.26
N ARG A 72 3.90 -11.74 -2.79
CA ARG A 72 4.27 -12.18 -4.14
C ARG A 72 3.72 -11.25 -5.21
N LEU A 73 2.45 -10.85 -5.09
CA LEU A 73 1.81 -9.90 -6.02
C LEU A 73 2.53 -8.55 -6.00
N MET A 74 2.80 -7.98 -4.83
CA MET A 74 3.52 -6.72 -4.69
C MET A 74 4.94 -6.79 -5.25
N ARG A 75 5.64 -7.92 -5.06
CA ARG A 75 6.97 -8.13 -5.66
C ARG A 75 6.89 -8.16 -7.19
N ARG A 76 5.89 -8.84 -7.74
CA ARG A 76 5.66 -8.92 -9.20
C ARG A 76 5.36 -7.55 -9.79
N LEU A 77 4.45 -6.78 -9.17
CA LEU A 77 4.17 -5.40 -9.59
C LEU A 77 5.43 -4.52 -9.52
N GLY A 78 6.20 -4.62 -8.44
CA GLY A 78 7.47 -3.88 -8.31
C GLY A 78 8.49 -4.26 -9.38
N MET A 79 8.57 -5.52 -9.76
CA MET A 79 9.41 -5.99 -10.87
C MET A 79 8.93 -5.39 -12.21
N TRP A 80 7.63 -5.42 -12.49
CA TRP A 80 7.09 -4.82 -13.69
C TRP A 80 7.32 -3.31 -13.74
N ALA A 81 7.10 -2.60 -12.63
CA ALA A 81 7.39 -1.17 -12.53
C ALA A 81 8.85 -0.86 -12.90
N SER A 82 9.78 -1.68 -12.42
CA SER A 82 11.21 -1.53 -12.76
C SER A 82 11.53 -1.86 -14.21
N VAL A 83 10.97 -2.95 -14.74
CA VAL A 83 11.23 -3.39 -16.14
C VAL A 83 10.68 -2.39 -17.15
N TYR A 84 9.50 -1.86 -16.90
CA TYR A 84 8.81 -0.93 -17.82
C TYR A 84 9.05 0.55 -17.51
N ASP A 85 9.90 0.87 -16.53
CA ASP A 85 10.24 2.24 -16.12
C ASP A 85 8.99 3.09 -15.84
N CYS A 86 8.10 2.59 -15.00
CA CYS A 86 6.85 3.25 -14.62
C CYS A 86 6.59 3.24 -13.12
N ALA A 87 5.77 4.18 -12.65
CA ALA A 87 5.19 4.14 -11.31
C ALA A 87 3.90 3.32 -11.30
N ILE A 88 3.66 2.55 -10.24
CA ILE A 88 2.38 1.88 -9.99
C ILE A 88 1.75 2.46 -8.74
N VAL A 89 0.54 3.01 -8.88
CA VAL A 89 -0.29 3.53 -7.79
C VAL A 89 -1.42 2.56 -7.53
N LEU A 90 -1.53 2.11 -6.29
CA LEU A 90 -2.60 1.24 -5.82
C LEU A 90 -3.53 2.06 -4.93
N ILE A 91 -4.80 2.17 -5.31
CA ILE A 91 -5.82 2.87 -4.53
C ILE A 91 -6.60 1.85 -3.73
N GLY A 92 -6.63 2.03 -2.43
CA GLY A 92 -7.38 1.18 -1.51
C GLY A 92 -8.38 1.97 -0.70
N HIS A 93 -9.56 1.39 -0.49
CA HIS A 93 -10.58 1.98 0.38
C HIS A 93 -10.42 1.50 1.81
N LEU A 94 -10.52 2.43 2.76
CA LEU A 94 -10.51 2.13 4.18
C LEU A 94 -11.89 1.57 4.61
N ASN A 95 -11.91 0.40 5.24
CA ASN A 95 -13.15 -0.14 5.79
C ASN A 95 -13.63 0.70 6.98
N LYS A 96 -14.92 1.08 6.99
CA LYS A 96 -15.59 1.84 8.04
C LYS A 96 -15.85 1.06 9.33
N LYS A 97 -15.26 -0.11 9.57
CA LYS A 97 -15.46 -0.83 10.83
C LYS A 97 -14.87 -0.01 11.97
N GLU A 98 -15.77 0.64 12.74
CA GLU A 98 -15.46 1.28 14.01
C GLU A 98 -14.73 0.31 14.92
N GLY A 99 -13.63 0.76 15.51
CA GLY A 99 -12.89 0.00 16.52
C GLY A 99 -11.58 -0.65 16.06
N SER A 100 -11.25 -0.70 14.80
CA SER A 100 -9.93 -1.19 14.36
C SER A 100 -8.90 -0.05 14.47
N LYS A 101 -8.25 0.05 15.62
CA LYS A 101 -7.05 0.88 15.79
C LYS A 101 -5.93 0.32 14.90
N GLY A 102 -5.78 0.91 13.72
CA GLY A 102 -4.64 0.60 12.84
C GLY A 102 -4.97 0.73 11.37
N LEU A 103 -4.35 1.70 10.72
CA LEU A 103 -4.41 1.99 9.28
C LEU A 103 -4.12 0.76 8.40
N TYR A 104 -3.38 -0.20 8.95
CA TYR A 104 -2.87 -1.38 8.25
C TYR A 104 -3.90 -2.50 8.09
N ARG A 105 -4.93 -2.57 8.95
CA ARG A 105 -5.96 -3.62 8.88
C ARG A 105 -7.05 -3.36 7.84
N SER A 106 -7.23 -2.10 7.46
CA SER A 106 -8.33 -1.71 6.57
C SER A 106 -8.07 -1.98 5.08
N LEU A 107 -6.82 -2.15 4.66
CA LEU A 107 -6.45 -2.49 3.28
C LEU A 107 -6.46 -4.00 3.00
N GLY A 108 -6.95 -4.83 3.93
CA GLY A 108 -7.06 -6.29 3.76
C GLY A 108 -5.76 -7.06 4.01
N SER A 109 -4.59 -6.42 3.93
CA SER A 109 -3.31 -7.07 4.21
C SER A 109 -2.24 -6.07 4.66
N ILE A 110 -1.64 -6.31 5.81
CA ILE A 110 -0.45 -5.60 6.30
C ILE A 110 0.70 -5.72 5.27
N ASP A 111 0.78 -6.82 4.54
CA ASP A 111 1.84 -7.08 3.57
C ASP A 111 1.81 -6.13 2.36
N VAL A 112 0.65 -5.63 1.94
CA VAL A 112 0.54 -4.63 0.86
C VAL A 112 1.19 -3.32 1.28
N VAL A 113 0.84 -2.81 2.46
CA VAL A 113 1.41 -1.57 3.02
C VAL A 113 2.90 -1.73 3.32
N ALA A 114 3.30 -2.89 3.86
CA ALA A 114 4.70 -3.17 4.16
C ALA A 114 5.57 -3.20 2.89
N ALA A 115 5.06 -3.72 1.78
CA ALA A 115 5.78 -3.81 0.51
C ALA A 115 5.82 -2.49 -0.28
N ALA A 116 4.85 -1.59 -0.07
CA ALA A 116 4.83 -0.28 -0.72
C ALA A 116 6.02 0.59 -0.29
N ARG A 117 6.62 1.33 -1.21
CA ARG A 117 7.71 2.27 -0.93
C ARG A 117 7.21 3.58 -0.34
N SER A 118 6.03 4.02 -0.76
CA SER A 118 5.34 5.19 -0.24
C SER A 118 3.88 4.84 0.02
N VAL A 119 3.34 5.33 1.13
CA VAL A 119 1.93 5.15 1.49
C VAL A 119 1.36 6.52 1.83
N LEU A 120 0.32 6.90 1.11
CA LEU A 120 -0.40 8.14 1.29
C LEU A 120 -1.79 7.83 1.84
N GLN A 121 -2.21 8.58 2.82
CA GLN A 121 -3.58 8.58 3.33
C GLN A 121 -4.28 9.85 2.88
N VAL A 122 -5.48 9.69 2.36
CA VAL A 122 -6.36 10.81 2.00
C VAL A 122 -7.55 10.80 2.92
N GLU A 123 -7.79 11.91 3.61
CA GLU A 123 -8.93 12.06 4.53
C GLU A 123 -9.62 13.42 4.31
N ARG A 124 -10.84 13.53 4.84
CA ARG A 124 -11.53 14.84 4.87
C ARG A 124 -10.95 15.71 5.96
N ASP A 125 -10.89 17.01 5.69
CA ASP A 125 -10.62 17.99 6.76
C ASP A 125 -11.79 17.97 7.76
N ALA A 126 -11.49 18.16 9.04
CA ALA A 126 -12.48 18.13 10.09
C ALA A 126 -13.35 19.41 10.14
N GLU A 127 -12.79 20.53 9.67
CA GLU A 127 -13.42 21.86 9.74
C GLU A 127 -14.11 22.22 8.41
N ASP A 128 -13.59 21.70 7.28
CA ASP A 128 -14.12 22.01 5.95
C ASP A 128 -14.30 20.72 5.12
N SER A 129 -15.56 20.38 4.85
CA SER A 129 -15.92 19.16 4.11
C SER A 129 -15.48 19.13 2.65
N ASP A 130 -15.16 20.26 2.05
CA ASP A 130 -14.70 20.37 0.67
C ASP A 130 -13.20 20.18 0.55
N ILE A 131 -12.47 20.30 1.67
CA ILE A 131 -11.03 20.09 1.73
C ILE A 131 -10.70 18.62 2.00
N ARG A 132 -9.65 18.15 1.33
CA ARG A 132 -9.01 16.85 1.55
C ARG A 132 -7.56 17.08 1.94
N ILE A 133 -7.10 16.24 2.84
CA ILE A 133 -5.72 16.25 3.35
C ILE A 133 -5.04 14.96 2.92
N VAL A 134 -3.91 15.09 2.27
CA VAL A 134 -3.02 13.97 1.93
C VAL A 134 -1.87 13.95 2.92
N ARG A 135 -1.74 12.86 3.66
CA ARG A 135 -0.63 12.63 4.59
C ARG A 135 0.21 11.45 4.13
N GLN A 136 1.52 11.60 4.23
CA GLN A 136 2.43 10.52 3.97
C GLN A 136 2.61 9.68 5.24
N ILE A 137 2.10 8.44 5.22
CA ILE A 137 2.15 7.51 6.35
C ILE A 137 3.45 6.72 6.35
N LYS A 138 3.97 6.43 5.17
CA LYS A 138 5.23 5.72 4.97
C LYS A 138 5.98 6.33 3.81
N ASN A 139 7.27 6.54 4.00
CA ASN A 139 8.19 6.89 2.92
C ASN A 139 9.54 6.19 3.15
N SER A 140 9.95 5.39 2.18
CA SER A 140 11.25 4.69 2.23
C SER A 140 12.36 5.44 1.46
N LEU A 141 12.03 6.58 0.84
CA LEU A 141 12.92 7.28 -0.09
C LEU A 141 13.37 8.65 0.41
N ALA A 142 12.58 9.31 1.26
CA ALA A 142 12.86 10.64 1.77
C ALA A 142 12.19 10.86 3.15
N PRO A 143 12.60 11.86 3.92
CA PRO A 143 11.85 12.29 5.09
C PRO A 143 10.40 12.64 4.70
N SER A 144 9.45 12.32 5.57
CA SER A 144 8.05 12.65 5.37
C SER A 144 7.75 13.93 6.15
N ASP A 145 7.71 15.06 5.46
CA ASP A 145 7.41 16.35 6.06
C ASP A 145 6.20 16.98 5.36
N GLY A 146 5.20 17.31 6.18
CA GLY A 146 4.06 18.09 5.74
C GLY A 146 2.85 17.30 5.26
N GLU A 147 1.80 18.06 5.03
CA GLU A 147 0.55 17.59 4.44
C GLU A 147 0.23 18.43 3.19
N ILE A 148 -0.32 17.76 2.19
CA ILE A 148 -0.81 18.40 0.98
C ILE A 148 -2.31 18.50 1.10
N ARG A 149 -2.88 19.65 0.76
CA ARG A 149 -4.32 19.91 0.78
C ARG A 149 -4.85 20.15 -0.61
N PHE A 150 -6.05 19.71 -0.86
CA PHE A 150 -6.78 20.01 -2.08
C PHE A 150 -8.29 20.15 -1.78
N SER A 151 -8.97 20.91 -2.60
CA SER A 151 -10.43 21.03 -2.54
C SER A 151 -11.07 20.38 -3.77
N ILE A 152 -12.31 19.91 -3.58
CA ILE A 152 -13.17 19.46 -4.67
C ILE A 152 -14.54 20.09 -4.44
N THR A 153 -14.89 21.06 -5.28
CA THR A 153 -16.19 21.73 -5.25
C THR A 153 -16.93 21.56 -6.57
N ALA A 154 -18.24 21.73 -6.55
CA ALA A 154 -19.05 21.67 -7.77
C ALA A 154 -18.72 22.78 -8.75
N GLU A 155 -18.32 23.96 -8.23
CA GLU A 155 -18.09 25.19 -9.01
C GLU A 155 -16.67 25.24 -9.59
N ALA A 156 -15.66 24.96 -8.76
CA ALA A 156 -14.25 25.09 -9.12
C ALA A 156 -13.59 23.75 -9.50
N GLY A 157 -14.28 22.63 -9.29
CA GLY A 157 -13.71 21.31 -9.50
C GLY A 157 -12.58 20.99 -8.52
N PHE A 158 -11.53 20.33 -9.01
CA PHE A 158 -10.35 19.98 -8.24
C PHE A 158 -9.35 21.14 -8.23
N GLN A 159 -8.88 21.53 -7.03
CA GLN A 159 -7.84 22.55 -6.86
C GLN A 159 -6.82 22.15 -5.79
N TRP A 160 -5.55 22.25 -6.11
CA TRP A 160 -4.48 22.17 -5.12
C TRP A 160 -4.49 23.41 -4.23
N LEU A 161 -4.41 23.18 -2.94
CA LEU A 161 -4.23 24.24 -1.94
C LEU A 161 -2.75 24.26 -1.52
N GLU A 162 -2.38 25.32 -0.75
CA GLU A 162 -1.01 25.42 -0.25
C GLU A 162 -0.61 24.22 0.61
N CYS A 163 0.62 23.73 0.40
CA CYS A 163 1.23 22.77 1.30
C CYS A 163 1.50 23.42 2.64
N ARG A 164 1.08 22.77 3.71
CA ARG A 164 1.40 23.22 5.08
C ARG A 164 2.42 22.26 5.66
N ALA A 165 3.43 22.81 6.36
CA ALA A 165 4.27 21.98 7.23
C ALA A 165 3.36 21.22 8.20
N ALA A 166 3.63 19.94 8.42
CA ALA A 166 2.82 19.10 9.29
C ALA A 166 2.70 19.78 10.67
N LYS A 167 1.49 20.13 11.08
CA LYS A 167 1.22 20.67 12.44
C LYS A 167 1.41 19.58 13.51
N HIS A 168 1.44 18.32 13.08
CA HIS A 168 1.75 17.19 13.94
C HIS A 168 3.08 16.58 13.52
N PRO A 169 4.02 16.33 14.46
CA PRO A 169 5.12 15.46 14.16
C PRO A 169 4.48 14.23 13.55
N ALA A 170 5.03 13.78 12.39
CA ALA A 170 4.58 12.56 11.72
C ALA A 170 4.21 11.57 12.82
N GLN A 171 2.93 11.14 12.86
CA GLN A 171 2.55 10.13 13.85
C GLN A 171 3.61 9.05 13.65
N LYS A 172 4.56 8.97 14.58
CA LYS A 172 5.55 7.90 14.61
C LYS A 172 4.69 6.68 14.42
N ALA A 173 4.89 5.95 13.32
CA ALA A 173 4.12 4.76 13.01
C ALA A 173 3.91 4.08 14.36
N GLU A 174 2.65 4.04 14.84
CA GLU A 174 2.39 3.60 16.20
C GLU A 174 3.16 2.30 16.32
N PRO A 175 4.03 2.13 17.32
CA PRO A 175 4.85 0.94 17.40
C PRO A 175 3.90 -0.23 17.29
N ILE A 176 4.17 -1.13 16.35
CA ILE A 176 3.34 -2.30 16.11
C ILE A 176 3.10 -2.91 17.49
N GLN A 177 1.87 -2.76 18.01
CA GLN A 177 1.51 -3.32 19.29
C GLN A 177 1.29 -4.81 19.04
N PHE A 178 2.26 -5.59 19.44
CA PHE A 178 2.16 -7.04 19.44
C PHE A 178 1.31 -7.47 20.65
N GLU A 179 0.35 -8.34 20.43
CA GLU A 179 -0.46 -8.91 21.51
C GLU A 179 0.37 -9.80 22.45
N SER A 180 1.50 -10.29 21.95
CA SER A 180 2.44 -11.09 22.73
C SER A 180 3.89 -10.89 22.30
N LYS A 181 4.83 -11.21 23.23
CA LYS A 181 6.27 -11.26 22.92
C LYS A 181 6.60 -12.30 21.85
N THR A 182 5.80 -13.35 21.73
CA THR A 182 5.95 -14.39 20.71
C THR A 182 5.61 -13.85 19.32
N GLU A 183 4.52 -13.10 19.22
CA GLU A 183 4.14 -12.43 17.97
C GLU A 183 5.21 -11.42 17.50
N LYS A 184 5.76 -10.61 18.45
CA LYS A 184 6.89 -9.73 18.16
C LYS A 184 8.10 -10.52 17.67
N ALA A 185 8.40 -11.65 18.31
CA ALA A 185 9.50 -12.52 17.90
C ALA A 185 9.31 -13.08 16.50
N ALA A 186 8.13 -13.60 16.18
CA ALA A 186 7.80 -14.12 14.86
C ALA A 186 7.93 -13.05 13.78
N TYR A 187 7.46 -11.83 14.05
CA TYR A 187 7.58 -10.69 13.17
C TYR A 187 9.05 -10.32 12.85
N LEU A 188 9.93 -10.37 13.85
CA LEU A 188 11.35 -10.06 13.70
C LEU A 188 12.15 -11.21 13.06
N ILE A 189 11.80 -12.46 13.32
CA ILE A 189 12.48 -13.64 12.78
C ILE A 189 12.21 -13.78 11.27
N LYS A 190 10.97 -13.59 10.85
CA LYS A 190 10.54 -13.85 9.48
C LYS A 190 11.40 -13.18 8.40
N PRO A 191 11.70 -11.86 8.46
CA PRO A 191 12.56 -11.21 7.47
C PRO A 191 14.03 -11.63 7.56
N LEU A 192 14.48 -12.17 8.69
CA LEU A 192 15.85 -12.68 8.83
C LEU A 192 16.01 -14.02 8.10
N LEU A 193 15.00 -14.90 8.18
CA LEU A 193 14.98 -16.18 7.48
C LEU A 193 14.78 -16.03 5.95
N GLU A 194 14.06 -14.99 5.54
CA GLU A 194 13.84 -14.69 4.11
C GLU A 194 15.10 -14.20 3.38
N ARG A 195 16.13 -13.74 4.11
CA ARG A 195 17.42 -13.31 3.56
C ARG A 195 18.40 -14.45 3.33
N GLY A 196 18.05 -15.65 3.73
CA GLY A 196 18.84 -16.84 3.64
C GLY A 196 19.04 -17.53 4.99
N ASP A 197 19.72 -18.67 5.00
CA ASP A 197 20.01 -19.41 6.21
C ASP A 197 20.87 -18.58 7.18
N MET A 198 20.37 -18.39 8.39
CA MET A 198 21.08 -17.70 9.45
C MET A 198 21.28 -18.64 10.66
N ARG A 199 22.47 -18.60 11.27
CA ARG A 199 22.74 -19.41 12.46
C ARG A 199 21.81 -19.00 13.60
N SER A 200 21.17 -19.95 14.26
CA SER A 200 20.24 -19.71 15.37
C SER A 200 20.81 -18.78 16.45
N LYS A 201 22.11 -18.87 16.71
CA LYS A 201 22.80 -18.00 17.67
C LYS A 201 22.75 -16.51 17.28
N GLU A 202 22.89 -16.19 16.01
CA GLU A 202 22.81 -14.79 15.51
C GLU A 202 21.39 -14.25 15.58
N VAL A 203 20.38 -15.09 15.31
CA VAL A 203 18.97 -14.75 15.47
C VAL A 203 18.68 -14.41 16.94
N TYR A 204 19.15 -15.23 17.88
CA TYR A 204 18.92 -15.00 19.31
C TYR A 204 19.59 -13.73 19.84
N ILE A 205 20.80 -13.40 19.37
CA ILE A 205 21.48 -12.14 19.73
C ILE A 205 20.62 -10.95 19.30
N ARG A 206 20.17 -10.90 18.05
CA ARG A 206 19.33 -9.81 17.55
C ARG A 206 17.99 -9.67 18.28
N LEU A 207 17.39 -10.79 18.64
CA LEU A 207 16.13 -10.79 19.40
C LEU A 207 16.33 -10.35 20.86
N SER A 208 17.49 -10.68 21.44
CA SER A 208 17.87 -10.24 22.78
C SER A 208 18.00 -8.73 22.88
N ASP A 209 18.55 -8.08 21.85
CA ASP A 209 18.66 -6.61 21.75
C ASP A 209 17.26 -5.95 21.71
N GLU A 210 16.25 -6.68 21.27
CA GLU A 210 14.84 -6.26 21.25
C GLU A 210 14.04 -6.69 22.50
N GLY A 211 14.72 -7.20 23.52
CA GLY A 211 14.13 -7.63 24.80
C GLY A 211 13.34 -8.94 24.71
N ILE A 212 13.65 -9.79 23.73
CA ILE A 212 13.01 -11.10 23.53
C ILE A 212 13.96 -12.21 23.95
N GLY A 213 13.52 -12.97 24.95
CA GLY A 213 14.29 -14.11 25.46
C GLY A 213 14.29 -15.31 24.50
N GLN A 214 15.33 -16.15 24.62
CA GLN A 214 15.53 -17.32 23.78
C GLN A 214 14.33 -18.26 23.75
N ARG A 215 13.68 -18.51 24.89
CA ARG A 215 12.50 -19.38 24.97
C ARG A 215 11.32 -18.88 24.13
N THR A 216 11.09 -17.55 24.13
CA THR A 216 10.05 -16.90 23.31
C THR A 216 10.40 -17.00 21.82
N ALA A 217 11.68 -16.84 21.49
CA ALA A 217 12.16 -16.98 20.11
C ALA A 217 12.00 -18.41 19.58
N GLU A 218 12.21 -19.43 20.41
CA GLU A 218 12.02 -20.85 20.05
C GLU A 218 10.53 -21.17 19.79
N VAL A 219 9.62 -20.62 20.61
CA VAL A 219 8.18 -20.77 20.40
C VAL A 219 7.77 -20.12 19.07
N ALA A 220 8.18 -18.88 18.84
CA ALA A 220 7.90 -18.16 17.61
C ALA A 220 8.45 -18.87 16.36
N LYS A 221 9.64 -19.48 16.47
CA LYS A 221 10.24 -20.26 15.39
C LYS A 221 9.42 -21.51 15.04
N LYS A 222 8.85 -22.20 16.05
CA LYS A 222 7.96 -23.36 15.84
C LYS A 222 6.64 -22.97 15.16
N GLU A 223 6.12 -21.76 15.43
CA GLU A 223 4.91 -21.25 14.80
C GLU A 223 5.14 -20.83 13.32
N LEU A 224 6.37 -20.54 12.96
CA LEU A 224 6.75 -20.14 11.60
C LEU A 224 7.07 -21.35 10.67
N GLY A 225 7.15 -22.57 11.22
CA GLY A 225 7.47 -23.80 10.48
C GLY A 225 8.98 -24.00 10.43
#